data_8b1f3db4147661b1b38e770370f92fa6
#
_entry.id   8b1f3db4147661b1b38e770370f92fa6
#
_cell.length_a   1.000
_cell.length_b   1.000
_cell.length_c   1.000
_cell.angle_alpha   90.00
_cell.angle_beta   90.00
_cell.angle_gamma   90.00
#
_symmetry.space_group_name_H-M   'P 1'
#
loop_
_entity.id
_entity.type
_entity.pdbx_description
1 polymer ?
#
loop_
_entity_poly.entity_id
_entity_poly.type
_entity_poly.pdbx_seq_one_letter_code
_entity_poly.pdbx_strand_id
1 'polypeptide(L)'
;ITTPDGSDTEQLTLFETGDNTGIFAAVLPSQDTNQGTQPYDGIISVKTGTELSVSYTDPTDPADSVAAQTLFNPVSRVFSSSDGSPVNGVSVTLMNADTGLPATDKVFYEDGVTPYPVTVVSGPANGVQASAVTPEFAPGQFWFPYVEDGNYFLEIEGPATFRVPSDID
;
A
#
# COMPACT_ATOMS: atom_id res chain seq x y z
N ILE A 1 -10.01 6.56 -13.24
CA ILE A 1 -9.58 5.48 -12.34
C ILE A 1 -10.75 4.56 -12.11
N THR A 2 -10.52 3.26 -12.19
CA THR A 2 -11.61 2.28 -12.11
C THR A 2 -11.20 1.07 -11.26
N THR A 3 -12.11 0.56 -10.44
CA THR A 3 -11.96 -0.70 -9.72
C THR A 3 -12.06 -1.91 -10.66
N PRO A 4 -11.48 -3.08 -10.33
CA PRO A 4 -11.42 -4.24 -11.22
C PRO A 4 -12.79 -4.76 -11.66
N ASP A 5 -13.78 -4.67 -10.79
CA ASP A 5 -15.15 -5.10 -11.04
C ASP A 5 -16.01 -4.03 -11.71
N GLY A 6 -15.42 -2.84 -11.94
CA GLY A 6 -16.14 -1.69 -12.52
C GLY A 6 -17.21 -1.09 -11.60
N SER A 7 -17.26 -1.52 -10.34
CA SER A 7 -18.28 -1.03 -9.38
C SER A 7 -18.11 0.44 -9.04
N ASP A 8 -16.87 0.94 -9.15
CA ASP A 8 -16.54 2.33 -8.94
C ASP A 8 -15.60 2.86 -10.02
N THR A 9 -15.88 4.07 -10.46
CA THR A 9 -15.10 4.75 -11.49
C THR A 9 -15.10 6.24 -11.22
N GLU A 10 -13.89 6.83 -11.15
CA GLU A 10 -13.72 8.25 -10.89
C GLU A 10 -13.02 8.95 -12.05
N GLN A 11 -13.44 10.17 -12.33
CA GLN A 11 -12.80 11.06 -13.31
C GLN A 11 -12.10 12.20 -12.57
N LEU A 12 -10.81 12.36 -12.82
CA LEU A 12 -10.00 13.38 -12.20
C LEU A 12 -9.57 14.45 -13.19
N THR A 13 -9.56 15.70 -12.73
CA THR A 13 -8.84 16.76 -13.41
C THR A 13 -7.41 16.80 -12.86
N LEU A 14 -6.44 16.65 -13.74
CA LEU A 14 -5.03 16.76 -13.41
C LEU A 14 -4.59 18.21 -13.54
N PHE A 15 -3.74 18.67 -12.62
CA PHE A 15 -3.13 19.99 -12.65
C PHE A 15 -1.62 19.85 -12.80
N GLU A 16 -1.04 20.67 -13.65
CA GLU A 16 0.41 20.72 -13.80
C GLU A 16 1.06 21.20 -12.49
N THR A 17 2.13 20.53 -12.05
CA THR A 17 2.76 20.76 -10.75
C THR A 17 3.57 22.06 -10.67
N GLY A 18 3.73 22.76 -11.80
CA GLY A 18 4.40 24.04 -11.92
C GLY A 18 4.49 24.47 -13.38
N ASP A 19 5.01 25.64 -13.67
CA ASP A 19 5.09 26.19 -15.03
C ASP A 19 5.95 25.31 -15.96
N ASN A 20 5.33 24.72 -16.97
CA ASN A 20 5.97 23.90 -18.01
C ASN A 20 6.81 22.72 -17.47
N THR A 21 6.37 22.07 -16.39
CA THR A 21 7.04 20.87 -15.84
C THR A 21 6.77 19.63 -16.66
N GLY A 22 5.63 19.59 -17.39
CA GLY A 22 5.12 18.38 -18.03
C GLY A 22 4.67 17.29 -17.04
N ILE A 23 4.62 17.60 -15.73
CA ILE A 23 4.20 16.70 -14.68
C ILE A 23 2.84 17.14 -14.16
N PHE A 24 1.87 16.23 -14.22
CA PHE A 24 0.50 16.47 -13.81
C PHE A 24 0.15 15.63 -12.59
N ALA A 25 -0.58 16.18 -11.65
CA ALA A 25 -1.00 15.52 -10.42
C ALA A 25 -2.46 15.80 -10.08
N ALA A 26 -3.07 14.86 -9.38
CA ALA A 26 -4.34 15.04 -8.70
C ALA A 26 -4.37 14.17 -7.43
N VAL A 27 -5.26 14.50 -6.51
CA VAL A 27 -5.54 13.71 -5.31
C VAL A 27 -6.95 13.13 -5.44
N LEU A 28 -7.08 11.85 -5.17
CA LEU A 28 -8.37 11.15 -5.13
C LEU A 28 -8.57 10.58 -3.72
N PRO A 29 -9.54 11.09 -2.96
CA PRO A 29 -9.95 10.49 -1.69
C PRO A 29 -10.38 9.03 -1.89
N SER A 30 -10.14 8.20 -0.89
CA SER A 30 -10.58 6.81 -0.90
C SER A 30 -11.41 6.48 0.34
N GLN A 31 -12.29 5.51 0.21
CA GLN A 31 -13.08 4.97 1.32
C GLN A 31 -13.18 3.45 1.23
N ASP A 32 -13.53 2.79 2.35
CA ASP A 32 -13.85 1.36 2.34
C ASP A 32 -15.18 1.10 1.62
N THR A 33 -15.23 0.03 0.81
CA THR A 33 -16.44 -0.38 0.08
C THR A 33 -17.66 -0.60 0.97
N ASN A 34 -17.48 -0.84 2.28
CA ASN A 34 -18.58 -0.97 3.25
C ASN A 34 -19.33 0.36 3.49
N GLN A 35 -18.77 1.49 3.10
CA GLN A 35 -19.42 2.80 3.22
C GLN A 35 -20.33 3.13 2.03
N GLY A 36 -20.39 2.25 1.08
CA GLY A 36 -21.12 2.42 -0.17
C GLY A 36 -20.17 2.70 -1.33
N THR A 37 -20.69 2.51 -2.54
CA THR A 37 -19.93 2.70 -3.78
C THR A 37 -20.81 3.51 -4.73
N GLN A 38 -20.31 4.63 -5.21
CA GLN A 38 -21.03 5.50 -6.14
C GLN A 38 -20.05 6.08 -7.19
N PRO A 39 -20.15 5.67 -8.45
CA PRO A 39 -19.31 6.21 -9.51
C PRO A 39 -19.45 7.73 -9.68
N TYR A 40 -18.34 8.40 -9.94
CA TYR A 40 -18.24 9.85 -10.22
C TYR A 40 -18.65 10.75 -9.06
N ASP A 41 -18.46 10.29 -7.81
CA ASP A 41 -18.71 11.11 -6.62
C ASP A 41 -17.44 11.79 -6.06
N GLY A 42 -16.29 11.52 -6.65
CA GLY A 42 -15.00 12.07 -6.27
C GLY A 42 -14.29 11.26 -5.18
N ILE A 43 -14.78 10.09 -4.83
CA ILE A 43 -14.21 9.20 -3.80
C ILE A 43 -14.14 7.78 -4.35
N ILE A 44 -12.94 7.20 -4.44
CA ILE A 44 -12.82 5.80 -4.88
C ILE A 44 -13.07 4.83 -3.73
N SER A 45 -14.03 3.92 -3.92
CA SER A 45 -14.39 2.90 -2.94
C SER A 45 -13.56 1.64 -3.15
N VAL A 46 -12.65 1.34 -2.23
CA VAL A 46 -11.65 0.28 -2.38
C VAL A 46 -11.49 -0.55 -1.12
N LYS A 47 -10.89 -1.71 -1.27
CA LYS A 47 -10.36 -2.54 -0.18
C LYS A 47 -8.87 -2.64 -0.30
N THR A 48 -8.20 -2.89 0.82
CA THR A 48 -6.78 -3.23 0.84
C THR A 48 -6.47 -4.34 -0.17
N GLY A 49 -5.45 -4.12 -0.99
CA GLY A 49 -5.06 -5.03 -2.05
C GLY A 49 -5.91 -4.97 -3.32
N THR A 50 -6.84 -4.02 -3.41
CA THR A 50 -7.57 -3.77 -4.67
C THR A 50 -6.59 -3.26 -5.73
N GLU A 51 -6.59 -3.88 -6.91
CA GLU A 51 -5.88 -3.36 -8.08
C GLU A 51 -6.73 -2.25 -8.73
N LEU A 52 -6.16 -1.08 -8.89
CA LEU A 52 -6.81 0.04 -9.56
C LEU A 52 -6.24 0.20 -10.97
N SER A 53 -7.11 0.39 -11.94
CA SER A 53 -6.74 0.77 -13.30
C SER A 53 -6.86 2.27 -13.48
N VAL A 54 -5.80 2.90 -13.94
CA VAL A 54 -5.74 4.32 -14.27
C VAL A 54 -5.51 4.46 -15.76
N SER A 55 -6.34 5.24 -16.43
CA SER A 55 -6.14 5.56 -17.85
C SER A 55 -6.25 7.06 -18.08
N TYR A 56 -5.46 7.56 -19.00
CA TYR A 56 -5.53 8.91 -19.54
C TYR A 56 -5.59 8.84 -21.06
N THR A 57 -6.40 9.69 -21.65
CA THR A 57 -6.44 9.87 -23.10
C THR A 57 -6.47 11.38 -23.39
N ASP A 58 -5.59 11.85 -24.26
CA ASP A 58 -5.57 13.25 -24.63
C ASP A 58 -6.87 13.60 -25.38
N PRO A 59 -7.64 14.60 -24.92
CA PRO A 59 -8.89 14.98 -25.58
C PRO A 59 -8.71 15.53 -27.00
N THR A 60 -7.52 16.02 -27.33
CA THR A 60 -7.20 16.62 -28.64
C THR A 60 -6.53 15.62 -29.58
N ASP A 61 -5.88 14.60 -29.03
CA ASP A 61 -5.28 13.49 -29.79
C ASP A 61 -5.59 12.15 -29.10
N PRO A 62 -6.72 11.52 -29.43
CA PRO A 62 -7.11 10.24 -28.82
C PRO A 62 -6.13 9.07 -29.09
N ALA A 63 -5.17 9.24 -30.00
CA ALA A 63 -4.11 8.26 -30.20
C ALA A 63 -3.03 8.36 -29.10
N ASP A 64 -2.92 9.51 -28.42
CA ASP A 64 -2.08 9.68 -27.24
C ASP A 64 -2.85 9.26 -25.99
N SER A 65 -2.62 8.03 -25.61
CA SER A 65 -3.25 7.43 -24.42
C SER A 65 -2.28 6.58 -23.63
N VAL A 66 -2.44 6.58 -22.32
CA VAL A 66 -1.67 5.76 -21.40
C VAL A 66 -2.58 5.08 -20.40
N ALA A 67 -2.26 3.86 -20.03
CA ALA A 67 -2.90 3.14 -18.95
C ALA A 67 -1.86 2.57 -18.00
N ALA A 68 -2.19 2.56 -16.70
CA ALA A 68 -1.37 1.98 -15.65
C ALA A 68 -2.26 1.26 -14.65
N GLN A 69 -1.66 0.34 -13.89
CA GLN A 69 -2.30 -0.36 -12.79
C GLN A 69 -1.51 -0.11 -11.52
N THR A 70 -2.21 -0.01 -10.39
CA THR A 70 -1.60 0.10 -9.07
C THR A 70 -2.42 -0.68 -8.05
N LEU A 71 -1.75 -1.17 -7.00
CA LEU A 71 -2.42 -1.77 -5.87
C LEU A 71 -2.74 -0.69 -4.84
N PHE A 72 -3.99 -0.70 -4.37
CA PHE A 72 -4.38 0.13 -3.24
C PHE A 72 -3.92 -0.53 -1.95
N ASN A 73 -3.04 0.17 -1.22
CA ASN A 73 -2.58 -0.21 0.10
C ASN A 73 -2.21 -1.71 0.21
N PRO A 74 -1.21 -2.19 -0.56
CA PRO A 74 -0.91 -3.60 -0.68
C PRO A 74 -0.44 -4.19 0.64
N VAL A 75 -1.03 -5.32 1.04
CA VAL A 75 -0.53 -6.14 2.14
C VAL A 75 0.67 -6.94 1.66
N SER A 76 1.77 -6.82 2.38
CA SER A 76 2.98 -7.58 2.10
C SER A 76 2.95 -8.97 2.74
N ARG A 77 3.78 -9.89 2.25
CA ARG A 77 3.86 -11.26 2.76
C ARG A 77 5.30 -11.75 2.86
N VAL A 78 5.60 -12.40 3.97
CA VAL A 78 6.82 -13.20 4.13
C VAL A 78 6.51 -14.66 3.78
N PHE A 79 7.34 -15.26 2.97
CA PHE A 79 7.20 -16.66 2.55
C PHE A 79 8.56 -17.36 2.50
N SER A 80 8.54 -18.69 2.62
CA SER A 80 9.72 -19.54 2.45
C SER A 80 10.07 -19.64 0.96
N SER A 81 11.31 -19.36 0.61
CA SER A 81 11.78 -19.49 -0.78
C SER A 81 11.87 -20.95 -1.26
N SER A 82 11.87 -21.92 -0.35
CA SER A 82 11.98 -23.34 -0.70
C SER A 82 10.67 -23.94 -1.23
N ASP A 83 9.51 -23.45 -0.75
CA ASP A 83 8.21 -24.07 -1.05
C ASP A 83 7.06 -23.06 -1.21
N GLY A 84 7.34 -21.75 -1.05
CA GLY A 84 6.33 -20.68 -1.13
C GLY A 84 5.38 -20.62 0.07
N SER A 85 5.59 -21.43 1.12
CA SER A 85 4.74 -21.41 2.29
C SER A 85 4.86 -20.09 3.07
N PRO A 86 3.77 -19.57 3.64
CA PRO A 86 3.82 -18.35 4.44
C PRO A 86 4.60 -18.57 5.74
N VAL A 87 5.41 -17.58 6.13
CA VAL A 87 6.19 -17.62 7.36
C VAL A 87 5.63 -16.60 8.35
N ASN A 88 5.14 -17.12 9.49
CA ASN A 88 4.66 -16.30 10.61
C ASN A 88 5.81 -16.03 11.60
N GLY A 89 5.65 -14.97 12.39
CA GLY A 89 6.59 -14.65 13.47
C GLY A 89 7.88 -13.97 13.01
N VAL A 90 7.90 -13.45 11.80
CA VAL A 90 9.01 -12.64 11.27
C VAL A 90 8.80 -11.20 11.68
N SER A 91 9.76 -10.61 12.39
CA SER A 91 9.80 -9.18 12.70
C SER A 91 10.18 -8.40 11.45
N VAL A 92 9.38 -7.41 11.11
CA VAL A 92 9.64 -6.49 9.99
C VAL A 92 9.62 -5.07 10.53
N THR A 93 10.75 -4.39 10.44
CA THR A 93 10.92 -2.99 10.89
C THR A 93 11.08 -2.08 9.68
N LEU A 94 10.29 -1.01 9.63
CA LEU A 94 10.48 0.05 8.64
C LEU A 94 11.63 0.95 9.08
N MET A 95 12.68 1.02 8.27
CA MET A 95 13.88 1.80 8.53
C MET A 95 13.92 3.03 7.62
N ASN A 96 14.25 4.19 8.18
CA ASN A 96 14.52 5.39 7.39
C ASN A 96 15.90 5.25 6.73
N ALA A 97 15.95 5.31 5.40
CA ALA A 97 17.17 5.09 4.63
C ALA A 97 18.20 6.23 4.77
N ASP A 98 17.74 7.44 5.11
CA ASP A 98 18.62 8.60 5.25
C ASP A 98 19.34 8.61 6.60
N THR A 99 18.73 8.03 7.63
CA THR A 99 19.28 8.00 8.99
C THR A 99 19.79 6.64 9.44
N GLY A 100 19.32 5.57 8.81
CA GLY A 100 19.59 4.18 9.22
C GLY A 100 18.92 3.78 10.55
N LEU A 101 17.94 4.56 11.02
CA LEU A 101 17.21 4.30 12.25
C LEU A 101 15.76 3.89 11.95
N PRO A 102 15.06 3.21 12.91
CA PRO A 102 13.63 2.94 12.76
C PRO A 102 12.82 4.21 12.51
N ALA A 103 11.89 4.16 11.57
CA ALA A 103 11.08 5.30 11.13
C ALA A 103 9.88 5.58 12.06
N THR A 104 10.12 5.69 13.37
CA THR A 104 9.08 5.70 14.43
C THR A 104 8.06 6.82 14.29
N ASP A 105 8.44 7.98 13.74
CA ASP A 105 7.57 9.15 13.59
C ASP A 105 6.99 9.26 12.17
N LYS A 106 7.04 8.18 11.39
CA LYS A 106 6.68 8.16 9.97
C LYS A 106 5.60 7.16 9.62
N VAL A 107 5.16 6.35 10.59
CA VAL A 107 4.18 5.28 10.37
C VAL A 107 2.96 5.53 11.24
N PHE A 108 1.79 5.52 10.60
CA PHE A 108 0.51 5.82 11.23
C PHE A 108 -0.55 4.79 10.83
N TYR A 109 -1.64 4.73 11.57
CA TYR A 109 -2.87 4.11 11.11
C TYR A 109 -3.42 4.85 9.88
N GLU A 110 -4.46 4.31 9.28
CA GLU A 110 -5.08 4.84 8.06
C GLU A 110 -5.62 6.28 8.22
N ASP A 111 -5.78 6.75 9.45
CA ASP A 111 -6.16 8.13 9.75
C ASP A 111 -5.02 9.15 9.50
N GLY A 112 -3.79 8.65 9.26
CA GLY A 112 -2.61 9.48 9.03
C GLY A 112 -2.13 10.29 10.24
N VAL A 113 -2.67 10.03 11.44
CA VAL A 113 -2.41 10.80 12.67
C VAL A 113 -2.05 9.89 13.86
N THR A 114 -2.77 8.80 14.04
CA THR A 114 -2.51 7.86 15.14
C THR A 114 -1.25 7.06 14.85
N PRO A 115 -0.21 7.11 15.72
CA PRO A 115 1.03 6.38 15.48
C PRO A 115 0.81 4.87 15.37
N TYR A 116 1.39 4.27 14.34
CA TYR A 116 1.39 2.83 14.11
C TYR A 116 2.75 2.23 14.50
N PRO A 117 2.83 0.97 14.96
CA PRO A 117 4.11 0.34 15.25
C PRO A 117 5.06 0.33 14.05
N VAL A 118 6.29 0.78 14.24
CA VAL A 118 7.34 0.77 13.23
C VAL A 118 7.90 -0.64 12.98
N THR A 119 7.71 -1.53 13.96
CA THR A 119 8.03 -2.95 13.87
C THR A 119 6.74 -3.76 14.00
N VAL A 120 6.49 -4.61 13.05
CA VAL A 120 5.34 -5.53 13.01
C VAL A 120 5.82 -6.97 12.87
N VAL A 121 4.99 -7.92 13.25
CA VAL A 121 5.30 -9.35 13.16
C VAL A 121 4.38 -9.99 12.14
N SER A 122 4.91 -10.78 11.21
CA SER A 122 4.13 -11.42 10.17
C SER A 122 3.16 -12.47 10.72
N GLY A 123 1.96 -12.52 10.16
CA GLY A 123 0.90 -13.49 10.48
C GLY A 123 -0.13 -13.01 11.49
N PRO A 124 -1.11 -13.86 11.84
CA PRO A 124 -2.29 -13.46 12.62
C PRO A 124 -2.01 -13.01 14.06
N ALA A 125 -0.84 -13.35 14.63
CA ALA A 125 -0.42 -12.96 15.98
C ALA A 125 0.60 -11.81 15.96
N ASN A 126 0.38 -10.81 15.14
CA ASN A 126 1.36 -9.75 14.87
C ASN A 126 1.53 -8.69 15.97
N GLY A 127 0.80 -8.78 17.08
CA GLY A 127 0.87 -7.83 18.20
C GLY A 127 0.19 -6.48 17.95
N VAL A 128 -0.32 -6.25 16.76
CA VAL A 128 -1.15 -5.08 16.43
C VAL A 128 -2.60 -5.43 16.70
N GLN A 129 -3.30 -4.61 17.48
CA GLN A 129 -4.72 -4.81 17.71
C GLN A 129 -5.47 -4.66 16.39
N ALA A 130 -6.22 -5.71 16.04
CA ALA A 130 -7.21 -5.61 14.98
C ALA A 130 -8.20 -4.48 15.33
N SER A 131 -8.22 -3.43 14.52
CA SER A 131 -9.26 -2.41 14.57
C SER A 131 -10.36 -2.78 13.56
N ALA A 132 -11.47 -2.06 13.59
CA ALA A 132 -12.52 -2.24 12.58
C ALA A 132 -12.01 -1.98 11.15
N VAL A 133 -10.86 -1.35 11.02
CA VAL A 133 -10.23 -0.95 9.75
C VAL A 133 -8.98 -1.79 9.45
N THR A 134 -8.28 -2.27 10.49
CA THR A 134 -7.10 -3.14 10.31
C THR A 134 -7.55 -4.61 10.37
N PRO A 135 -7.61 -5.32 9.23
CA PRO A 135 -8.03 -6.72 9.22
C PRO A 135 -7.02 -7.61 9.96
N GLU A 136 -7.51 -8.72 10.51
CA GLU A 136 -6.62 -9.76 11.01
C GLU A 136 -5.75 -10.28 9.86
N PHE A 137 -4.43 -10.28 10.05
CA PHE A 137 -3.52 -10.72 9.00
C PHE A 137 -3.62 -12.22 8.76
N ALA A 138 -3.64 -12.58 7.49
CA ALA A 138 -3.48 -13.97 7.09
C ALA A 138 -2.02 -14.45 7.34
N PRO A 139 -1.77 -15.78 7.31
CA PRO A 139 -0.43 -16.30 7.50
C PRO A 139 0.62 -15.62 6.61
N GLY A 140 1.73 -15.22 7.22
CA GLY A 140 2.86 -14.53 6.58
C GLY A 140 2.62 -13.05 6.26
N GLN A 141 1.42 -12.53 6.40
CA GLN A 141 1.12 -11.14 6.07
C GLN A 141 1.65 -10.15 7.10
N PHE A 142 2.06 -8.97 6.62
CA PHE A 142 2.34 -7.78 7.42
C PHE A 142 1.97 -6.54 6.63
N TRP A 143 1.85 -5.41 7.31
CA TRP A 143 1.41 -4.18 6.68
C TRP A 143 1.80 -2.94 7.48
N PHE A 144 2.08 -1.84 6.76
CA PHE A 144 2.22 -0.50 7.29
C PHE A 144 1.14 0.37 6.63
N PRO A 145 0.06 0.75 7.36
CA PRO A 145 -1.13 1.35 6.76
C PRO A 145 -0.89 2.67 6.05
N TYR A 146 -0.21 3.57 6.72
CA TYR A 146 0.18 4.85 6.17
C TYR A 146 1.63 5.14 6.55
N VAL A 147 2.43 5.49 5.56
CA VAL A 147 3.82 5.90 5.73
C VAL A 147 3.99 7.27 5.07
N GLU A 148 4.53 8.25 5.82
CA GLU A 148 4.85 9.55 5.23
C GLU A 148 5.89 9.43 4.11
N ASP A 149 5.89 10.40 3.20
CA ASP A 149 6.87 10.43 2.10
C ASP A 149 8.30 10.39 2.62
N GLY A 150 9.14 9.58 1.97
CA GLY A 150 10.54 9.41 2.34
C GLY A 150 11.20 8.23 1.66
N ASN A 151 12.47 8.00 2.01
CA ASN A 151 13.23 6.85 1.55
C ASN A 151 13.31 5.81 2.67
N TYR A 152 12.87 4.60 2.41
CA TYR A 152 12.78 3.55 3.40
C TYR A 152 13.33 2.23 2.89
N PHE A 153 13.73 1.38 3.84
CA PHE A 153 13.98 -0.04 3.60
C PHE A 153 13.41 -0.88 4.74
N LEU A 154 13.25 -2.17 4.51
CA LEU A 154 12.78 -3.11 5.53
C LEU A 154 13.97 -3.84 6.15
N GLU A 155 14.06 -3.80 7.47
CA GLU A 155 14.90 -4.70 8.24
C GLU A 155 14.05 -5.90 8.66
N ILE A 156 14.54 -7.11 8.35
CA ILE A 156 13.76 -8.33 8.53
C ILE A 156 14.52 -9.28 9.44
N GLU A 157 13.92 -9.68 10.56
CA GLU A 157 14.45 -10.67 11.49
C GLU A 157 13.51 -11.88 11.56
N GLY A 158 13.97 -12.98 11.02
CA GLY A 158 13.23 -14.25 11.02
C GLY A 158 13.39 -15.04 12.30
N PRO A 159 12.46 -16.00 12.58
CA PRO A 159 12.71 -17.05 13.57
C PRO A 159 14.03 -17.78 13.29
N ALA A 160 14.70 -18.27 14.32
CA ALA A 160 16.02 -18.90 14.20
C ALA A 160 16.09 -20.11 13.25
N THR A 161 14.94 -20.63 12.85
CA THR A 161 14.80 -21.72 11.86
C THR A 161 14.85 -21.25 10.41
N PHE A 162 14.78 -19.95 10.17
CA PHE A 162 14.84 -19.35 8.84
C PHE A 162 16.05 -18.41 8.74
N ARG A 163 16.67 -18.39 7.56
CA ARG A 163 17.71 -17.44 7.22
C ARG A 163 17.14 -16.31 6.36
N VAL A 164 17.44 -15.07 6.74
CA VAL A 164 17.05 -13.87 6.00
C VAL A 164 18.32 -13.07 5.71
N PRO A 165 18.58 -12.67 4.45
CA PRO A 165 17.92 -13.12 3.23
C PRO A 165 18.13 -14.61 2.95
N SER A 166 17.29 -15.15 2.05
CA SER A 166 17.44 -16.54 1.58
C SER A 166 18.75 -16.73 0.80
N ASP A 167 19.34 -17.94 0.90
CA ASP A 167 20.46 -18.37 0.06
C ASP A 167 20.02 -18.95 -1.28
N ILE A 168 18.73 -19.05 -1.52
CA ILE A 168 18.15 -19.60 -2.76
C ILE A 168 17.86 -18.42 -3.70
N ASP A 169 18.56 -18.44 -4.84
CA ASP A 169 18.35 -17.53 -5.97
C ASP A 169 17.19 -18.00 -6.86
#